data_b0ee4b73593ecd565f3916f117fa56b0
#
_entry.id   b0ee4b73593ecd565f3916f117fa56b0
#
_cell.length_a   1.000
_cell.length_b   1.000
_cell.length_c   1.000
_cell.angle_alpha   90.00
_cell.angle_beta   90.00
_cell.angle_gamma   90.00
#
_symmetry.space_group_name_H-M   'P 1'
#
loop_
_entity.id
_entity.type
_entity.pdbx_description
1 polymer ?
#
loop_
_entity_poly.entity_id
_entity_poly.type
_entity_poly.pdbx_seq_one_letter_code
_entity_poly.pdbx_strand_id
1 'polypeptide(L)'
;MTRNSDVAVIGAGIVGLAAAHELSVRGLSVTVFETGVPGFGQSAGQSRIFRHAHDDPRMVDLAVRARVRWLQWEDEFGTELLSRDGGLALGPSAIRRLEHLSAHPEIDARAVDSAELARLAPVLADYRGDAVFDATAGSIRTRAAIEAMSARYADHIVGEQVIAVRDLGDCVEIRCPTGVYEYGALVVAAGRGTAALASGLGLDLPIELGAHVRVSFAARTPQETMPTLQDGSDHFGFSGIYAAAYPDRTGYGLGLSDSVPAQPDGTIRDAATLGELADRAAQYVSVALPGLDPTPRDIVHCWVTTLPWGDDGVAIFSTGSTYVVAGHNLFKHAPVLGEALAQSVVAGSVVEGFSADDRLGASG
;
A
#
# COMPACT_ATOMS: atom_id res chain seq x y z
N MET A 1 35.19 -6.34 12.79
CA MET A 1 33.83 -5.97 13.24
C MET A 1 32.98 -7.23 13.22
N THR A 2 32.15 -7.47 14.22
CA THR A 2 31.28 -8.67 14.26
C THR A 2 30.04 -8.37 13.41
N ARG A 3 29.69 -9.26 12.51
CA ARG A 3 28.45 -9.21 11.73
C ARG A 3 27.27 -9.31 12.69
N ASN A 4 26.36 -8.33 12.71
CA ASN A 4 25.29 -8.25 13.70
C ASN A 4 24.13 -9.21 13.40
N SER A 5 23.80 -9.41 12.14
CA SER A 5 22.86 -10.39 11.62
C SER A 5 23.08 -10.59 10.12
N ASP A 6 22.31 -11.52 9.49
CA ASP A 6 22.51 -11.83 8.07
C ASP A 6 22.00 -10.68 7.19
N VAL A 7 20.86 -10.09 7.54
CA VAL A 7 20.18 -9.09 6.72
C VAL A 7 19.72 -7.89 7.55
N ALA A 8 19.96 -6.69 7.03
CA ALA A 8 19.33 -5.49 7.52
C ALA A 8 18.10 -5.14 6.67
N VAL A 9 17.07 -4.59 7.29
CA VAL A 9 15.90 -4.00 6.64
C VAL A 9 15.79 -2.56 7.10
N ILE A 10 15.71 -1.59 6.19
CA ILE A 10 15.51 -0.18 6.52
C ILE A 10 14.05 0.18 6.27
N GLY A 11 13.35 0.56 7.34
CA GLY A 11 11.95 0.93 7.40
C GLY A 11 11.06 -0.18 7.95
N ALA A 12 10.37 0.10 9.06
CA ALA A 12 9.33 -0.75 9.65
C ALA A 12 7.92 -0.36 9.17
N GLY A 13 7.79 0.01 7.90
CA GLY A 13 6.51 0.03 7.19
C GLY A 13 6.06 -1.38 6.84
N ILE A 14 4.86 -1.54 6.30
CA ILE A 14 4.29 -2.87 6.00
C ILE A 14 5.18 -3.72 5.10
N VAL A 15 5.84 -3.13 4.09
CA VAL A 15 6.70 -3.88 3.17
C VAL A 15 8.00 -4.32 3.85
N GLY A 16 8.61 -3.45 4.66
CA GLY A 16 9.82 -3.81 5.42
C GLY A 16 9.54 -4.88 6.47
N LEU A 17 8.42 -4.79 7.19
CA LEU A 17 7.98 -5.82 8.14
C LEU A 17 7.67 -7.14 7.42
N ALA A 18 7.05 -7.10 6.24
CA ALA A 18 6.81 -8.26 5.41
C ALA A 18 8.12 -8.93 4.95
N ALA A 19 9.10 -8.12 4.52
CA ALA A 19 10.42 -8.63 4.17
C ALA A 19 11.13 -9.27 5.37
N ALA A 20 11.07 -8.63 6.53
CA ALA A 20 11.65 -9.18 7.77
C ALA A 20 10.99 -10.52 8.15
N HIS A 21 9.67 -10.61 8.02
CA HIS A 21 8.92 -11.85 8.25
C HIS A 21 9.41 -12.96 7.31
N GLU A 22 9.42 -12.71 6.01
CA GLU A 22 9.77 -13.70 5.01
C GLU A 22 11.25 -14.13 5.05
N LEU A 23 12.15 -13.24 5.41
CA LEU A 23 13.56 -13.54 5.66
C LEU A 23 13.70 -14.45 6.89
N SER A 24 13.02 -14.12 7.99
CA SER A 24 13.03 -14.90 9.22
C SER A 24 12.45 -16.31 9.03
N VAL A 25 11.36 -16.45 8.27
CA VAL A 25 10.78 -17.77 7.91
C VAL A 25 11.80 -18.64 7.14
N ARG A 26 12.70 -18.02 6.37
CA ARG A 26 13.80 -18.69 5.64
C ARG A 26 15.04 -18.97 6.50
N GLY A 27 14.96 -18.67 7.80
CA GLY A 27 16.03 -18.94 8.78
C GLY A 27 17.15 -17.91 8.79
N LEU A 28 16.97 -16.74 8.16
CA LEU A 28 17.94 -15.65 8.20
C LEU A 28 17.70 -14.78 9.45
N SER A 29 18.79 -14.38 10.11
CA SER A 29 18.72 -13.37 11.16
C SER A 29 18.53 -11.98 10.58
N VAL A 30 17.57 -11.19 11.13
CA VAL A 30 17.19 -9.89 10.58
C VAL A 30 17.28 -8.81 11.65
N THR A 31 17.76 -7.63 11.26
CA THR A 31 17.63 -6.38 12.02
C THR A 31 16.82 -5.38 11.21
N VAL A 32 15.79 -4.79 11.81
CA VAL A 32 14.94 -3.76 11.17
C VAL A 32 15.27 -2.40 11.78
N PHE A 33 15.66 -1.44 10.95
CA PHE A 33 15.92 -0.06 11.39
C PHE A 33 14.68 0.81 11.12
N GLU A 34 14.21 1.53 12.13
CA GLU A 34 13.08 2.45 12.03
C GLU A 34 13.39 3.77 12.75
N THR A 35 13.16 4.89 12.08
CA THR A 35 13.45 6.22 12.65
C THR A 35 12.42 6.69 13.65
N GLY A 36 11.23 6.13 13.60
CA GLY A 36 10.08 6.57 14.39
C GLY A 36 9.26 5.40 14.93
N VAL A 37 7.96 5.53 14.83
CA VAL A 37 7.03 4.46 15.22
C VAL A 37 6.77 3.58 14.01
N PRO A 38 6.89 2.24 14.13
CA PRO A 38 6.56 1.32 13.04
C PRO A 38 5.21 1.61 12.39
N GLY A 39 5.20 1.68 11.05
CA GLY A 39 4.01 1.93 10.25
C GLY A 39 3.49 3.37 10.21
N PHE A 40 4.12 4.33 10.89
CA PHE A 40 3.67 5.74 10.90
C PHE A 40 4.15 6.59 9.71
N GLY A 41 4.87 5.99 8.76
CA GLY A 41 5.19 6.60 7.46
C GLY A 41 4.06 6.43 6.44
N GLN A 42 4.40 6.00 5.21
CA GLN A 42 3.41 5.74 4.15
C GLN A 42 2.43 4.60 4.47
N SER A 43 2.72 3.78 5.47
CA SER A 43 1.82 2.74 5.99
C SER A 43 0.80 3.24 7.01
N ALA A 44 0.83 4.50 7.39
CA ALA A 44 -0.08 5.08 8.38
C ALA A 44 -1.55 5.08 7.92
N GLY A 45 -2.45 5.16 8.89
CA GLY A 45 -3.91 5.18 8.69
C GLY A 45 -4.60 3.99 9.34
N GLN A 46 -5.93 3.92 9.24
CA GLN A 46 -6.72 2.87 9.86
C GLN A 46 -7.09 1.76 8.88
N SER A 47 -7.18 2.09 7.59
CA SER A 47 -7.58 1.15 6.54
C SER A 47 -6.93 1.47 5.20
N ARG A 48 -6.86 0.47 4.33
CA ARG A 48 -6.49 0.58 2.92
C ARG A 48 -7.40 -0.31 2.10
N ILE A 49 -7.55 0.02 0.82
CA ILE A 49 -8.29 -0.83 -0.11
C ILE A 49 -7.46 -2.07 -0.44
N PHE A 50 -8.06 -3.24 -0.29
CA PHE A 50 -7.66 -4.44 -0.98
C PHE A 50 -8.59 -4.64 -2.18
N ARG A 51 -8.04 -4.75 -3.37
CA ARG A 51 -8.76 -4.98 -4.62
C ARG A 51 -7.97 -5.91 -5.52
N HIS A 52 -8.67 -6.67 -6.36
CA HIS A 52 -8.06 -7.46 -7.43
C HIS A 52 -8.03 -6.70 -8.76
N ALA A 53 -8.97 -5.77 -8.98
CA ALA A 53 -9.12 -5.07 -10.23
C ALA A 53 -7.94 -4.13 -10.54
N HIS A 54 -7.14 -4.51 -11.53
CA HIS A 54 -6.00 -3.75 -12.07
C HIS A 54 -6.05 -3.73 -13.60
N ASP A 55 -5.40 -2.74 -14.22
CA ASP A 55 -5.29 -2.65 -15.68
C ASP A 55 -4.20 -3.61 -16.21
N ASP A 56 -3.12 -3.80 -15.46
CA ASP A 56 -2.10 -4.82 -15.75
C ASP A 56 -2.56 -6.20 -15.22
N PRO A 57 -2.78 -7.22 -16.07
CA PRO A 57 -3.20 -8.56 -15.62
C PRO A 57 -2.22 -9.20 -14.63
N ARG A 58 -0.92 -8.93 -14.73
CA ARG A 58 0.09 -9.43 -13.80
C ARG A 58 -0.14 -8.92 -12.37
N MET A 59 -0.72 -7.71 -12.24
CA MET A 59 -1.12 -7.15 -10.94
C MET A 59 -2.37 -7.84 -10.39
N VAL A 60 -3.24 -8.39 -11.24
CA VAL A 60 -4.36 -9.24 -10.79
C VAL A 60 -3.80 -10.53 -10.19
N ASP A 61 -2.88 -11.21 -10.88
CA ASP A 61 -2.18 -12.41 -10.36
C ASP A 61 -1.50 -12.11 -9.02
N LEU A 62 -0.83 -10.95 -8.94
CA LEU A 62 -0.17 -10.51 -7.70
C LEU A 62 -1.16 -10.28 -6.56
N ALA A 63 -2.33 -9.69 -6.86
CA ALA A 63 -3.39 -9.46 -5.87
C ALA A 63 -4.01 -10.77 -5.38
N VAL A 64 -4.25 -11.75 -6.26
CA VAL A 64 -4.72 -13.10 -5.89
C VAL A 64 -3.75 -13.75 -4.91
N ARG A 65 -2.46 -13.78 -5.23
CA ARG A 65 -1.42 -14.31 -4.34
C ARG A 65 -1.35 -13.53 -3.02
N ALA A 66 -1.42 -12.20 -3.09
CA ALA A 66 -1.38 -11.36 -1.89
C ALA A 66 -2.56 -11.65 -0.97
N ARG A 67 -3.77 -11.88 -1.51
CA ARG A 67 -4.95 -12.23 -0.70
C ARG A 67 -4.74 -13.52 0.09
N VAL A 68 -4.23 -14.56 -0.58
CA VAL A 68 -3.93 -15.84 0.09
C VAL A 68 -2.97 -15.62 1.26
N ARG A 69 -1.93 -14.82 1.05
CA ARG A 69 -0.94 -14.53 2.10
C ARG A 69 -1.52 -13.67 3.22
N TRP A 70 -2.40 -12.69 2.92
CA TRP A 70 -3.10 -11.92 3.94
C TRP A 70 -3.94 -12.83 4.85
N LEU A 71 -4.65 -13.81 4.28
CA LEU A 71 -5.45 -14.78 5.06
C LEU A 71 -4.56 -15.71 5.90
N GLN A 72 -3.42 -16.14 5.38
CA GLN A 72 -2.44 -16.90 6.15
C GLN A 72 -1.90 -16.09 7.34
N TRP A 73 -1.65 -14.80 7.16
CA TRP A 73 -1.24 -13.93 8.25
C TRP A 73 -2.35 -13.71 9.29
N GLU A 74 -3.63 -13.66 8.88
CA GLU A 74 -4.76 -13.65 9.83
C GLU A 74 -4.72 -14.88 10.75
N ASP A 75 -4.51 -16.05 10.17
CA ASP A 75 -4.41 -17.30 10.92
C ASP A 75 -3.17 -17.32 11.81
N GLU A 76 -2.02 -16.90 11.31
CA GLU A 76 -0.75 -16.87 12.05
C GLU A 76 -0.77 -15.89 13.22
N PHE A 77 -1.35 -14.70 13.02
CA PHE A 77 -1.37 -13.65 14.04
C PHE A 77 -2.64 -13.67 14.91
N GLY A 78 -3.61 -14.51 14.57
CA GLY A 78 -4.86 -14.64 15.31
C GLY A 78 -5.71 -13.36 15.29
N THR A 79 -5.63 -12.56 14.24
CA THR A 79 -6.37 -11.29 14.11
C THR A 79 -6.85 -11.06 12.69
N GLU A 80 -8.05 -10.50 12.54
CA GLU A 80 -8.59 -10.14 11.23
C GLU A 80 -7.80 -8.97 10.63
N LEU A 81 -7.24 -9.16 9.43
CA LEU A 81 -6.45 -8.16 8.70
C LEU A 81 -7.15 -7.63 7.46
N LEU A 82 -8.11 -8.39 6.92
CA LEU A 82 -8.87 -8.04 5.72
C LEU A 82 -10.38 -8.20 6.01
N SER A 83 -11.15 -7.13 5.84
CA SER A 83 -12.61 -7.19 6.02
C SER A 83 -13.27 -8.12 5.00
N ARG A 84 -14.46 -8.63 5.35
CA ARG A 84 -15.29 -9.46 4.46
C ARG A 84 -16.43 -8.67 3.80
N ASP A 85 -16.32 -7.34 3.79
CA ASP A 85 -17.37 -6.46 3.27
C ASP A 85 -17.34 -6.32 1.74
N GLY A 86 -16.30 -6.85 1.09
CA GLY A 86 -16.13 -6.76 -0.36
C GLY A 86 -15.64 -5.39 -0.82
N GLY A 87 -15.68 -5.20 -2.12
CA GLY A 87 -15.30 -3.95 -2.79
C GLY A 87 -16.20 -3.62 -3.97
N LEU A 88 -16.52 -2.35 -4.12
CA LEU A 88 -17.29 -1.80 -5.22
C LEU A 88 -16.41 -0.96 -6.12
N ALA A 89 -16.57 -1.13 -7.43
CA ALA A 89 -16.00 -0.28 -8.46
C ALA A 89 -17.12 0.24 -9.36
N LEU A 90 -17.18 1.56 -9.57
CA LEU A 90 -18.18 2.24 -10.39
C LEU A 90 -17.54 2.79 -11.65
N GLY A 91 -18.30 2.73 -12.75
CA GLY A 91 -17.93 3.31 -14.02
C GLY A 91 -17.42 2.29 -15.06
N PRO A 92 -17.22 2.73 -16.31
CA PRO A 92 -16.91 1.84 -17.44
C PRO A 92 -15.61 1.04 -17.27
N SER A 93 -14.62 1.58 -16.55
CA SER A 93 -13.38 0.87 -16.28
C SER A 93 -13.57 -0.36 -15.39
N ALA A 94 -14.60 -0.37 -14.54
CA ALA A 94 -14.91 -1.51 -13.68
C ALA A 94 -15.33 -2.73 -14.53
N ILE A 95 -16.18 -2.53 -15.53
CA ILE A 95 -16.63 -3.59 -16.44
C ILE A 95 -15.47 -4.11 -17.30
N ARG A 96 -14.61 -3.24 -17.83
CA ARG A 96 -13.42 -3.69 -18.59
C ARG A 96 -12.51 -4.57 -17.76
N ARG A 97 -12.26 -4.20 -16.49
CA ARG A 97 -11.43 -4.99 -15.58
C ARG A 97 -12.07 -6.30 -15.15
N LEU A 98 -13.41 -6.38 -15.16
CA LEU A 98 -14.13 -7.62 -14.81
C LEU A 98 -13.75 -8.80 -15.74
N GLU A 99 -13.42 -8.54 -16.99
CA GLU A 99 -12.94 -9.59 -17.91
C GLU A 99 -11.65 -10.24 -17.41
N HIS A 100 -10.70 -9.43 -16.90
CA HIS A 100 -9.46 -9.95 -16.31
C HIS A 100 -9.75 -10.74 -15.03
N LEU A 101 -10.66 -10.26 -14.18
CA LEU A 101 -11.01 -10.94 -12.93
C LEU A 101 -11.67 -12.29 -13.18
N SER A 102 -12.44 -12.41 -14.25
CA SER A 102 -13.16 -13.65 -14.62
C SER A 102 -12.23 -14.81 -15.01
N ALA A 103 -10.95 -14.53 -15.28
CA ALA A 103 -9.94 -15.56 -15.53
C ALA A 103 -9.46 -16.27 -14.24
N HIS A 104 -9.81 -15.74 -13.07
CA HIS A 104 -9.37 -16.22 -11.76
C HIS A 104 -10.54 -16.77 -10.95
N PRO A 105 -10.67 -18.10 -10.80
CA PRO A 105 -11.78 -18.71 -10.07
C PRO A 105 -11.79 -18.38 -8.57
N GLU A 106 -10.69 -17.85 -8.03
CA GLU A 106 -10.57 -17.41 -6.64
C GLU A 106 -11.22 -16.04 -6.40
N ILE A 107 -11.53 -15.30 -7.48
CA ILE A 107 -12.14 -13.97 -7.39
C ILE A 107 -13.65 -14.11 -7.58
N ASP A 108 -14.41 -13.67 -6.58
CA ASP A 108 -15.88 -13.60 -6.66
C ASP A 108 -16.31 -12.17 -7.04
N ALA A 109 -16.10 -11.82 -8.32
CA ALA A 109 -16.44 -10.52 -8.86
C ALA A 109 -17.56 -10.64 -9.92
N ARG A 110 -18.52 -9.70 -9.87
CA ARG A 110 -19.64 -9.67 -10.83
C ARG A 110 -20.16 -8.25 -11.06
N ALA A 111 -20.76 -8.04 -12.19
CA ALA A 111 -21.59 -6.84 -12.41
C ALA A 111 -22.81 -6.88 -11.49
N VAL A 112 -23.20 -5.72 -10.99
CA VAL A 112 -24.37 -5.55 -10.11
C VAL A 112 -25.28 -4.45 -10.65
N ASP A 113 -26.58 -4.66 -10.50
CA ASP A 113 -27.58 -3.64 -10.85
C ASP A 113 -27.79 -2.63 -9.71
N SER A 114 -28.56 -1.58 -9.99
CA SER A 114 -28.81 -0.51 -9.01
C SER A 114 -29.53 -0.98 -7.75
N ALA A 115 -30.38 -2.00 -7.85
CA ALA A 115 -31.12 -2.53 -6.71
C ALA A 115 -30.19 -3.35 -5.79
N GLU A 116 -29.30 -4.13 -6.38
CA GLU A 116 -28.27 -4.86 -5.63
C GLU A 116 -27.23 -3.89 -5.02
N LEU A 117 -26.81 -2.89 -5.80
CA LEU A 117 -25.86 -1.87 -5.33
C LEU A 117 -26.39 -1.11 -4.10
N ALA A 118 -27.67 -0.74 -4.09
CA ALA A 118 -28.31 -0.08 -2.95
C ALA A 118 -28.34 -0.95 -1.69
N ARG A 119 -28.37 -2.29 -1.84
CA ARG A 119 -28.29 -3.23 -0.70
C ARG A 119 -26.84 -3.41 -0.22
N LEU A 120 -25.89 -3.45 -1.13
CA LEU A 120 -24.46 -3.63 -0.81
C LEU A 120 -23.84 -2.38 -0.18
N ALA A 121 -24.24 -1.19 -0.63
CA ALA A 121 -23.73 0.09 -0.16
C ALA A 121 -24.87 1.06 0.16
N PRO A 122 -25.62 0.88 1.27
CA PRO A 122 -26.74 1.74 1.63
C PRO A 122 -26.33 3.19 1.91
N VAL A 123 -25.04 3.47 2.07
CA VAL A 123 -24.51 4.84 2.22
C VAL A 123 -24.41 5.59 0.89
N LEU A 124 -24.46 4.87 -0.26
CA LEU A 124 -24.33 5.43 -1.62
C LEU A 124 -25.68 5.97 -2.09
N ALA A 125 -25.67 7.11 -2.79
CA ALA A 125 -26.82 7.65 -3.50
C ALA A 125 -27.25 6.74 -4.68
N ASP A 126 -28.45 6.98 -5.23
CA ASP A 126 -28.94 6.22 -6.40
C ASP A 126 -27.92 6.34 -7.56
N TYR A 127 -27.43 5.19 -8.00
CA TYR A 127 -26.48 5.07 -9.09
C TYR A 127 -26.98 4.05 -10.11
N ARG A 128 -26.99 4.40 -11.39
CA ARG A 128 -27.54 3.58 -12.48
C ARG A 128 -26.55 3.30 -13.59
N GLY A 129 -25.27 3.57 -13.35
CA GLY A 129 -24.20 3.24 -14.29
C GLY A 129 -23.63 1.85 -14.08
N ASP A 130 -22.52 1.59 -14.75
CA ASP A 130 -21.77 0.36 -14.62
C ASP A 130 -21.20 0.19 -13.21
N ALA A 131 -21.45 -0.95 -12.58
CA ALA A 131 -20.95 -1.28 -11.25
C ALA A 131 -20.50 -2.73 -11.17
N VAL A 132 -19.40 -2.96 -10.49
CA VAL A 132 -18.84 -4.29 -10.19
C VAL A 132 -18.66 -4.43 -8.70
N PHE A 133 -19.11 -5.54 -8.14
CA PHE A 133 -18.86 -5.96 -6.77
C PHE A 133 -17.92 -7.17 -6.77
N ASP A 134 -16.84 -7.07 -6.01
CA ASP A 134 -15.89 -8.15 -5.72
C ASP A 134 -16.04 -8.54 -4.24
N ALA A 135 -16.70 -9.68 -3.98
CA ALA A 135 -16.92 -10.18 -2.63
C ALA A 135 -15.62 -10.61 -1.93
N THR A 136 -14.56 -10.83 -2.71
CA THR A 136 -13.24 -11.22 -2.20
C THR A 136 -12.30 -10.05 -1.96
N ALA A 137 -12.68 -8.84 -2.36
CA ALA A 137 -12.02 -7.58 -1.99
C ALA A 137 -12.37 -7.17 -0.54
N GLY A 138 -11.89 -6.03 -0.10
CA GLY A 138 -12.23 -5.48 1.23
C GLY A 138 -11.30 -4.39 1.73
N SER A 139 -11.49 -4.00 2.97
CA SER A 139 -10.61 -3.05 3.66
C SER A 139 -9.52 -3.78 4.44
N ILE A 140 -8.26 -3.45 4.19
CA ILE A 140 -7.13 -3.92 5.01
C ILE A 140 -7.13 -3.14 6.32
N ARG A 141 -7.06 -3.84 7.45
CA ARG A 141 -6.94 -3.27 8.80
C ARG A 141 -5.47 -2.92 9.06
N THR A 142 -5.06 -1.75 8.58
CA THR A 142 -3.63 -1.38 8.51
C THR A 142 -2.95 -1.36 9.86
N ARG A 143 -3.61 -0.81 10.91
CA ARG A 143 -3.07 -0.79 12.26
C ARG A 143 -2.89 -2.18 12.82
N ALA A 144 -3.91 -3.05 12.71
CA ALA A 144 -3.83 -4.43 13.19
C ALA A 144 -2.67 -5.18 12.54
N ALA A 145 -2.47 -5.01 11.21
CA ALA A 145 -1.36 -5.64 10.51
C ALA A 145 0.01 -5.14 11.01
N ILE A 146 0.19 -3.82 11.13
CA ILE A 146 1.44 -3.25 11.64
C ILE A 146 1.70 -3.67 13.09
N GLU A 147 0.69 -3.60 13.95
CA GLU A 147 0.81 -3.96 15.37
C GLU A 147 1.18 -5.45 15.54
N ALA A 148 0.49 -6.35 14.83
CA ALA A 148 0.78 -7.79 14.88
C ALA A 148 2.22 -8.10 14.43
N MET A 149 2.64 -7.55 13.30
CA MET A 149 4.00 -7.77 12.78
C MET A 149 5.06 -7.09 13.64
N SER A 150 4.83 -5.86 14.11
CA SER A 150 5.77 -5.17 14.99
C SER A 150 5.95 -5.88 16.33
N ALA A 151 4.87 -6.42 16.90
CA ALA A 151 4.93 -7.21 18.12
C ALA A 151 5.75 -8.51 17.91
N ARG A 152 5.54 -9.18 16.76
CA ARG A 152 6.28 -10.40 16.39
C ARG A 152 7.78 -10.16 16.28
N TYR A 153 8.18 -8.99 15.81
CA TYR A 153 9.58 -8.62 15.54
C TYR A 153 10.13 -7.54 16.48
N ALA A 154 9.50 -7.34 17.65
CA ALA A 154 9.87 -6.25 18.57
C ALA A 154 11.36 -6.26 18.95
N ASP A 155 11.94 -7.44 19.22
CA ASP A 155 13.35 -7.59 19.59
C ASP A 155 14.32 -7.40 18.40
N HIS A 156 13.80 -7.33 17.17
CA HIS A 156 14.57 -7.14 15.94
C HIS A 156 14.49 -5.71 15.42
N ILE A 157 13.60 -4.87 15.98
CA ILE A 157 13.43 -3.47 15.57
C ILE A 157 14.34 -2.58 16.38
N VAL A 158 15.22 -1.88 15.69
CA VAL A 158 16.15 -0.90 16.25
C VAL A 158 15.62 0.50 15.94
N GLY A 159 15.35 1.27 17.00
CA GLY A 159 14.83 2.64 16.91
C GLY A 159 15.90 3.65 16.53
N GLU A 160 16.48 3.54 15.33
CA GLU A 160 17.56 4.41 14.86
C GLU A 160 17.35 4.86 13.42
N GLN A 161 17.80 6.08 13.14
CA GLN A 161 17.86 6.60 11.77
C GLN A 161 19.10 6.07 11.06
N VAL A 162 18.91 5.40 9.92
CA VAL A 162 20.02 5.14 9.01
C VAL A 162 20.37 6.41 8.25
N ILE A 163 21.60 6.89 8.41
CA ILE A 163 22.09 8.13 7.80
C ILE A 163 22.71 7.85 6.44
N ALA A 164 23.43 6.74 6.31
CA ALA A 164 24.11 6.34 5.09
C ALA A 164 24.24 4.83 5.00
N VAL A 165 24.35 4.34 3.78
CA VAL A 165 24.62 2.96 3.44
C VAL A 165 25.79 2.90 2.46
N ARG A 166 26.59 1.84 2.53
CA ARG A 166 27.72 1.61 1.64
C ARG A 166 27.85 0.13 1.32
N ASP A 167 27.95 -0.19 0.07
CA ASP A 167 28.31 -1.54 -0.37
C ASP A 167 29.84 -1.69 -0.29
N LEU A 168 30.31 -2.72 0.41
CA LEU A 168 31.72 -3.07 0.55
C LEU A 168 32.11 -4.30 -0.29
N GLY A 169 31.16 -4.83 -1.08
CA GLY A 169 31.32 -5.98 -1.96
C GLY A 169 30.92 -7.29 -1.29
N ASP A 170 31.48 -7.64 -0.14
CA ASP A 170 31.20 -8.85 0.62
C ASP A 170 30.19 -8.63 1.77
N CYS A 171 29.91 -7.37 2.10
CA CYS A 171 28.91 -6.95 3.09
C CYS A 171 28.39 -5.55 2.79
N VAL A 172 27.37 -5.14 3.50
CA VAL A 172 26.80 -3.78 3.45
C VAL A 172 27.04 -3.10 4.79
N GLU A 173 27.66 -1.92 4.77
CA GLU A 173 27.84 -1.04 5.92
C GLU A 173 26.63 -0.12 6.07
N ILE A 174 26.06 -0.07 7.28
CA ILE A 174 24.99 0.83 7.66
C ILE A 174 25.51 1.78 8.73
N ARG A 175 25.37 3.08 8.50
CA ARG A 175 25.74 4.12 9.47
C ARG A 175 24.51 4.73 10.10
N CYS A 176 24.48 4.67 11.45
CA CYS A 176 23.52 5.34 12.31
C CYS A 176 24.22 6.37 13.21
N PRO A 177 23.49 7.22 13.94
CA PRO A 177 24.08 8.17 14.91
C PRO A 177 24.89 7.48 15.99
N THR A 178 24.50 6.26 16.41
CA THR A 178 25.13 5.52 17.52
C THR A 178 26.29 4.65 17.08
N GLY A 179 26.43 4.34 15.77
CA GLY A 179 27.50 3.48 15.29
C GLY A 179 27.42 3.10 13.83
N VAL A 180 28.31 2.17 13.50
CA VAL A 180 28.44 1.56 12.18
C VAL A 180 28.27 0.05 12.32
N TYR A 181 27.42 -0.52 11.47
CA TYR A 181 27.01 -1.92 11.52
C TYR A 181 27.26 -2.58 10.16
N GLU A 182 27.58 -3.86 10.14
CA GLU A 182 27.81 -4.64 8.94
C GLU A 182 26.83 -5.81 8.83
N TYR A 183 26.26 -6.01 7.63
CA TYR A 183 25.30 -7.05 7.30
C TYR A 183 25.67 -7.75 5.99
N GLY A 184 25.20 -9.01 5.83
CA GLY A 184 25.41 -9.75 4.60
C GLY A 184 24.63 -9.23 3.41
N ALA A 185 23.42 -8.71 3.67
CA ALA A 185 22.57 -8.08 2.66
C ALA A 185 21.72 -6.96 3.28
N LEU A 186 21.14 -6.13 2.43
CA LEU A 186 20.29 -5.02 2.80
C LEU A 186 19.00 -5.00 1.98
N VAL A 187 17.87 -4.79 2.66
CA VAL A 187 16.59 -4.44 2.04
C VAL A 187 16.24 -3.00 2.41
N VAL A 188 15.99 -2.16 1.42
CA VAL A 188 15.55 -0.77 1.61
C VAL A 188 14.06 -0.66 1.27
N ALA A 189 13.23 -0.44 2.31
CA ALA A 189 11.79 -0.23 2.24
C ALA A 189 11.39 1.04 3.04
N ALA A 190 12.19 2.10 2.87
CA ALA A 190 12.17 3.32 3.67
C ALA A 190 11.10 4.35 3.23
N GLY A 191 10.15 3.94 2.38
CA GLY A 191 9.09 4.82 1.87
C GLY A 191 9.69 6.04 1.16
N ARG A 192 9.28 7.25 1.54
CA ARG A 192 9.81 8.50 0.93
C ARG A 192 11.32 8.68 1.09
N GLY A 193 11.94 8.01 2.05
CA GLY A 193 13.39 8.04 2.25
C GLY A 193 14.18 7.12 1.33
N THR A 194 13.50 6.24 0.59
CA THR A 194 14.13 5.22 -0.25
C THR A 194 15.06 5.81 -1.31
N ALA A 195 14.63 6.85 -2.04
CA ALA A 195 15.42 7.46 -3.09
C ALA A 195 16.74 8.04 -2.58
N ALA A 196 16.73 8.69 -1.42
CA ALA A 196 17.95 9.28 -0.84
C ALA A 196 18.97 8.21 -0.42
N LEU A 197 18.51 7.11 0.16
CA LEU A 197 19.37 5.98 0.54
C LEU A 197 19.92 5.26 -0.70
N ALA A 198 19.10 5.04 -1.71
CA ALA A 198 19.49 4.42 -2.98
C ALA A 198 20.54 5.26 -3.74
N SER A 199 20.39 6.58 -3.76
CA SER A 199 21.37 7.50 -4.36
C SER A 199 22.73 7.38 -3.69
N GLY A 200 22.78 7.18 -2.37
CA GLY A 200 24.01 6.90 -1.62
C GLY A 200 24.74 5.62 -2.06
N LEU A 201 24.02 4.69 -2.69
CA LEU A 201 24.54 3.45 -3.27
C LEU A 201 24.81 3.54 -4.78
N GLY A 202 24.65 4.72 -5.38
CA GLY A 202 24.80 4.94 -6.82
C GLY A 202 23.60 4.46 -7.64
N LEU A 203 22.45 4.16 -7.00
CA LEU A 203 21.19 3.85 -7.67
C LEU A 203 20.34 5.12 -7.81
N ASP A 204 20.12 5.55 -9.03
CA ASP A 204 19.18 6.63 -9.34
C ASP A 204 17.80 6.01 -9.63
N LEU A 205 16.89 6.17 -8.69
CA LEU A 205 15.54 5.61 -8.80
C LEU A 205 14.62 6.61 -9.51
N PRO A 206 13.88 6.19 -10.55
CA PRO A 206 12.96 7.07 -11.28
C PRO A 206 11.65 7.28 -10.49
N ILE A 207 11.75 7.74 -9.24
CA ILE A 207 10.63 7.93 -8.35
C ILE A 207 10.17 9.39 -8.40
N GLU A 208 8.86 9.58 -8.61
CA GLU A 208 8.20 10.85 -8.36
C GLU A 208 7.53 10.83 -6.99
N LEU A 209 7.79 11.87 -6.19
CA LEU A 209 7.20 12.03 -4.86
C LEU A 209 6.04 13.02 -4.93
N GLY A 210 4.91 12.62 -4.38
CA GLY A 210 3.72 13.44 -4.25
C GLY A 210 3.02 13.24 -2.92
N ALA A 211 1.93 13.97 -2.73
CA ALA A 211 1.03 13.82 -1.59
C ALA A 211 -0.42 13.72 -2.06
N HIS A 212 -1.15 12.74 -1.54
CA HIS A 212 -2.61 12.64 -1.65
C HIS A 212 -3.25 13.17 -0.38
N VAL A 213 -4.46 13.73 -0.51
CA VAL A 213 -5.32 14.01 0.63
C VAL A 213 -6.15 12.78 0.96
N ARG A 214 -6.29 12.50 2.24
CA ARG A 214 -7.22 11.52 2.77
C ARG A 214 -8.07 12.16 3.86
N VAL A 215 -9.38 12.09 3.68
CA VAL A 215 -10.37 12.73 4.54
C VAL A 215 -11.24 11.67 5.19
N SER A 216 -11.47 11.81 6.49
CA SER A 216 -12.30 10.89 7.27
C SER A 216 -13.72 11.43 7.39
N PHE A 217 -14.70 10.56 7.09
CA PHE A 217 -16.12 10.89 7.18
C PHE A 217 -16.87 9.84 8.01
N ALA A 218 -17.77 10.31 8.87
CA ALA A 218 -18.56 9.44 9.72
C ALA A 218 -19.79 8.88 9.01
N ALA A 219 -20.13 7.63 9.26
CA ALA A 219 -21.45 7.11 8.95
C ALA A 219 -22.51 7.75 9.88
N ARG A 220 -23.64 8.19 9.31
CA ARG A 220 -24.75 8.78 10.09
C ARG A 220 -25.44 7.78 10.99
N THR A 221 -25.43 6.52 10.59
CA THR A 221 -25.98 5.38 11.34
C THR A 221 -25.01 4.21 11.29
N PRO A 222 -25.02 3.32 12.28
CA PRO A 222 -24.24 2.09 12.21
C PRO A 222 -24.55 1.28 10.95
N GLN A 223 -23.51 0.72 10.34
CA GLN A 223 -23.62 -0.10 9.13
C GLN A 223 -23.27 -1.55 9.44
N GLU A 224 -24.01 -2.48 8.87
CA GLU A 224 -23.69 -3.92 8.98
C GLU A 224 -22.54 -4.30 8.05
N THR A 225 -22.49 -3.67 6.88
CA THR A 225 -21.42 -3.85 5.88
C THR A 225 -21.00 -2.50 5.32
N MET A 226 -19.70 -2.35 5.02
CA MET A 226 -19.14 -1.18 4.37
C MET A 226 -18.06 -1.63 3.36
N PRO A 227 -18.43 -1.97 2.12
CA PRO A 227 -17.47 -2.37 1.09
C PRO A 227 -16.52 -1.21 0.78
N THR A 228 -15.31 -1.51 0.32
CA THR A 228 -14.45 -0.46 -0.26
C THR A 228 -15.12 0.13 -1.51
N LEU A 229 -14.84 1.38 -1.81
CA LEU A 229 -15.40 2.07 -2.97
C LEU A 229 -14.28 2.61 -3.86
N GLN A 230 -14.43 2.40 -5.16
CA GLN A 230 -13.68 3.09 -6.20
C GLN A 230 -14.68 3.66 -7.20
N ASP A 231 -14.72 4.99 -7.35
CA ASP A 231 -15.61 5.65 -8.29
C ASP A 231 -14.79 6.33 -9.39
N GLY A 232 -14.84 5.73 -10.57
CA GLY A 232 -14.28 6.25 -11.81
C GLY A 232 -15.35 6.66 -12.82
N SER A 233 -16.61 6.83 -12.34
CA SER A 233 -17.76 7.02 -13.24
C SER A 233 -18.01 8.47 -13.66
N ASP A 234 -17.53 9.47 -12.92
CA ASP A 234 -17.91 10.89 -13.00
C ASP A 234 -19.42 11.21 -12.80
N HIS A 235 -20.23 10.21 -12.49
CA HIS A 235 -21.69 10.33 -12.33
C HIS A 235 -22.10 11.42 -11.32
N PHE A 236 -21.34 11.54 -10.24
CA PHE A 236 -21.56 12.52 -9.19
C PHE A 236 -20.79 13.83 -9.40
N GLY A 237 -20.22 14.06 -10.59
CA GLY A 237 -19.42 15.24 -10.93
C GLY A 237 -17.94 15.14 -10.46
N PHE A 238 -17.51 13.97 -10.03
CA PHE A 238 -16.15 13.69 -9.58
C PHE A 238 -15.71 12.33 -10.11
N SER A 239 -14.43 12.19 -10.40
CA SER A 239 -13.82 10.92 -10.79
C SER A 239 -12.56 10.64 -9.97
N GLY A 240 -12.08 9.40 -10.01
CA GLY A 240 -10.87 9.02 -9.30
C GLY A 240 -11.02 9.01 -7.77
N ILE A 241 -12.23 8.77 -7.27
CA ILE A 241 -12.52 8.67 -5.84
C ILE A 241 -12.24 7.24 -5.37
N TYR A 242 -11.64 7.14 -4.18
CA TYR A 242 -11.47 5.87 -3.51
C TYR A 242 -11.77 5.99 -2.01
N ALA A 243 -12.38 4.96 -1.43
CA ALA A 243 -12.69 4.94 0.00
C ALA A 243 -12.50 3.54 0.59
N ALA A 244 -11.95 3.49 1.80
CA ALA A 244 -11.84 2.29 2.60
C ALA A 244 -12.53 2.48 3.95
N ALA A 245 -13.40 1.54 4.32
CA ALA A 245 -14.12 1.57 5.58
C ALA A 245 -13.17 1.39 6.77
N TYR A 246 -13.50 2.04 7.88
CA TYR A 246 -12.84 1.80 9.15
C TYR A 246 -13.19 0.41 9.71
N PRO A 247 -12.32 -0.18 10.54
CA PRO A 247 -12.54 -1.53 11.07
C PRO A 247 -13.86 -1.72 11.80
N ASP A 248 -14.35 -0.68 12.47
CA ASP A 248 -15.60 -0.66 13.23
C ASP A 248 -16.83 -0.23 12.39
N ARG A 249 -16.66 -0.01 11.09
CA ARG A 249 -17.68 0.47 10.15
C ARG A 249 -18.32 1.80 10.56
N THR A 250 -17.61 2.63 11.32
CA THR A 250 -18.11 3.96 11.74
C THR A 250 -17.94 5.04 10.68
N GLY A 251 -17.30 4.73 9.55
CA GLY A 251 -17.09 5.67 8.45
C GLY A 251 -16.06 5.21 7.44
N TYR A 252 -15.74 6.13 6.54
CA TYR A 252 -14.73 5.94 5.49
C TYR A 252 -13.55 6.89 5.65
N GLY A 253 -12.36 6.38 5.34
CA GLY A 253 -11.24 7.19 4.88
C GLY A 253 -11.29 7.30 3.36
N LEU A 254 -11.61 8.48 2.84
CA LEU A 254 -11.81 8.76 1.42
C LEU A 254 -10.67 9.62 0.87
N GLY A 255 -10.25 9.38 -0.35
CA GLY A 255 -9.26 10.16 -1.08
C GLY A 255 -9.60 10.32 -2.55
N LEU A 256 -8.85 11.20 -3.20
CA LEU A 256 -8.86 11.39 -4.65
C LEU A 256 -7.55 10.85 -5.24
N SER A 257 -7.60 10.41 -6.50
CA SER A 257 -6.41 9.97 -7.24
C SER A 257 -5.46 11.12 -7.59
N ASP A 258 -5.94 12.36 -7.53
CA ASP A 258 -5.10 13.54 -7.74
C ASP A 258 -4.02 13.64 -6.65
N SER A 259 -2.79 13.97 -7.07
CA SER A 259 -1.65 14.18 -6.16
C SER A 259 -1.04 15.55 -6.37
N VAL A 260 -0.48 16.09 -5.29
CA VAL A 260 0.31 17.33 -5.33
C VAL A 260 1.79 16.98 -5.30
N PRO A 261 2.61 17.47 -6.24
CA PRO A 261 4.04 17.19 -6.26
C PRO A 261 4.75 17.64 -4.97
N ALA A 262 5.66 16.83 -4.51
CA ALA A 262 6.48 17.11 -3.34
C ALA A 262 7.97 17.05 -3.65
N GLN A 263 8.79 17.72 -2.81
CA GLN A 263 10.24 17.65 -2.89
C GLN A 263 10.77 16.43 -2.14
N PRO A 264 11.99 15.96 -2.43
CA PRO A 264 12.61 14.85 -1.71
C PRO A 264 12.72 15.06 -0.20
N ASP A 265 12.85 16.31 0.26
CA ASP A 265 12.85 16.67 1.68
C ASP A 265 11.46 16.60 2.34
N GLY A 266 10.40 16.34 1.55
CA GLY A 266 9.02 16.30 1.99
C GLY A 266 8.31 17.65 1.95
N THR A 267 8.91 18.70 1.40
CA THR A 267 8.24 19.98 1.21
C THR A 267 7.17 19.88 0.12
N ILE A 268 5.93 20.22 0.46
CA ILE A 268 4.83 20.33 -0.51
C ILE A 268 4.79 21.78 -1.00
N ARG A 269 5.00 21.97 -2.31
CA ARG A 269 5.08 23.32 -2.89
C ARG A 269 3.74 24.03 -2.94
N ASP A 270 2.68 23.27 -3.12
CA ASP A 270 1.32 23.78 -3.26
C ASP A 270 0.39 23.17 -2.20
N ALA A 271 0.52 23.66 -0.98
CA ALA A 271 -0.31 23.21 0.13
C ALA A 271 -1.79 23.67 -0.02
N ALA A 272 -2.05 24.74 -0.81
CA ALA A 272 -3.40 25.22 -1.03
C ALA A 272 -4.21 24.17 -1.84
N THR A 273 -3.61 23.59 -2.87
CA THR A 273 -4.24 22.51 -3.65
C THR A 273 -4.59 21.29 -2.79
N LEU A 274 -3.82 20.95 -1.76
CA LEU A 274 -4.23 19.90 -0.81
C LEU A 274 -5.53 20.25 -0.08
N GLY A 275 -5.71 21.51 0.29
CA GLY A 275 -6.96 22.00 0.88
C GLY A 275 -8.14 21.87 -0.09
N GLU A 276 -7.95 22.28 -1.34
CA GLU A 276 -8.97 22.15 -2.40
C GLU A 276 -9.36 20.67 -2.65
N LEU A 277 -8.40 19.75 -2.60
CA LEU A 277 -8.70 18.32 -2.70
C LEU A 277 -9.52 17.80 -1.51
N ALA A 278 -9.27 18.30 -0.31
CA ALA A 278 -10.08 17.97 0.87
C ALA A 278 -11.51 18.50 0.74
N ASP A 279 -11.69 19.73 0.24
CA ASP A 279 -13.00 20.30 -0.03
C ASP A 279 -13.77 19.52 -1.12
N ARG A 280 -13.08 19.11 -2.17
CA ARG A 280 -13.67 18.23 -3.22
C ARG A 280 -14.10 16.88 -2.64
N ALA A 281 -13.35 16.30 -1.71
CA ALA A 281 -13.76 15.08 -1.03
C ALA A 281 -15.05 15.27 -0.21
N ALA A 282 -15.16 16.38 0.53
CA ALA A 282 -16.39 16.72 1.26
C ALA A 282 -17.59 16.99 0.33
N GLN A 283 -17.37 17.64 -0.79
CA GLN A 283 -18.40 17.85 -1.82
C GLN A 283 -18.87 16.52 -2.41
N TYR A 284 -17.95 15.61 -2.75
CA TYR A 284 -18.31 14.27 -3.22
C TYR A 284 -19.18 13.54 -2.18
N VAL A 285 -18.78 13.53 -0.91
CA VAL A 285 -19.56 12.89 0.15
C VAL A 285 -20.96 13.48 0.25
N SER A 286 -21.13 14.80 0.10
CA SER A 286 -22.44 15.47 0.19
C SER A 286 -23.43 15.04 -0.91
N VAL A 287 -22.93 14.66 -2.09
CA VAL A 287 -23.78 14.27 -3.24
C VAL A 287 -23.83 12.76 -3.45
N ALA A 288 -22.71 12.06 -3.27
CA ALA A 288 -22.59 10.65 -3.59
C ALA A 288 -22.83 9.72 -2.40
N LEU A 289 -22.55 10.18 -1.18
CA LEU A 289 -22.59 9.33 0.03
C LEU A 289 -23.51 9.93 1.11
N PRO A 290 -24.82 10.08 0.85
CA PRO A 290 -25.76 10.71 1.81
C PRO A 290 -25.85 9.95 3.15
N GLY A 291 -25.45 8.69 3.22
CA GLY A 291 -25.34 7.93 4.47
C GLY A 291 -24.15 8.35 5.35
N LEU A 292 -23.28 9.25 4.88
CA LEU A 292 -22.20 9.83 5.66
C LEU A 292 -22.51 11.28 6.05
N ASP A 293 -21.87 11.74 7.13
CA ASP A 293 -21.80 13.17 7.44
C ASP A 293 -20.69 13.80 6.56
N PRO A 294 -20.99 14.81 5.72
CA PRO A 294 -20.01 15.44 4.86
C PRO A 294 -18.99 16.31 5.61
N THR A 295 -19.16 16.50 6.91
CA THR A 295 -18.20 17.24 7.74
C THR A 295 -16.97 16.37 7.97
N PRO A 296 -15.77 16.79 7.53
CA PRO A 296 -14.54 16.08 7.79
C PRO A 296 -14.29 15.89 9.29
N ARG A 297 -13.97 14.67 9.71
CA ARG A 297 -13.49 14.37 11.07
C ARG A 297 -11.99 14.55 11.20
N ASP A 298 -11.27 14.20 10.16
CA ASP A 298 -9.82 14.28 10.10
C ASP A 298 -9.37 14.46 8.66
N ILE A 299 -8.33 15.26 8.44
CA ILE A 299 -7.73 15.52 7.14
C ILE A 299 -6.24 15.26 7.27
N VAL A 300 -5.76 14.27 6.55
CA VAL A 300 -4.34 13.92 6.52
C VAL A 300 -3.85 13.89 5.08
N HIS A 301 -2.56 14.15 4.88
CA HIS A 301 -1.92 13.84 3.61
C HIS A 301 -1.11 12.55 3.72
N CYS A 302 -1.13 11.76 2.66
CA CYS A 302 -0.35 10.54 2.53
C CYS A 302 0.71 10.74 1.44
N TRP A 303 1.96 10.42 1.74
CA TRP A 303 3.02 10.40 0.74
C TRP A 303 2.78 9.30 -0.27
N VAL A 304 3.02 9.61 -1.53
CA VAL A 304 2.99 8.65 -2.64
C VAL A 304 4.32 8.69 -3.38
N THR A 305 4.77 7.52 -3.78
CA THR A 305 5.99 7.34 -4.58
C THR A 305 5.59 6.59 -5.84
N THR A 306 5.56 7.29 -6.96
CA THR A 306 5.15 6.70 -8.25
C THR A 306 6.35 6.39 -9.12
N LEU A 307 6.19 5.39 -9.97
CA LEU A 307 7.16 5.04 -11.00
C LEU A 307 6.62 5.49 -12.37
N PRO A 308 7.48 5.83 -13.34
CA PRO A 308 7.05 6.51 -14.57
C PRO A 308 6.18 5.66 -15.51
N TRP A 309 5.94 4.40 -15.18
CA TRP A 309 5.12 3.51 -16.02
C TRP A 309 3.71 3.26 -15.49
N GLY A 310 3.32 3.83 -14.37
CA GLY A 310 1.94 3.73 -13.90
C GLY A 310 1.74 3.97 -12.42
N ASP A 311 0.51 4.31 -12.05
CA ASP A 311 0.11 4.57 -10.65
C ASP A 311 0.17 3.31 -9.76
N ASP A 312 0.04 2.12 -10.33
CA ASP A 312 0.22 0.85 -9.63
C ASP A 312 1.63 0.26 -9.86
N GLY A 313 2.55 1.06 -10.43
CA GLY A 313 3.91 0.66 -10.73
C GLY A 313 4.68 0.21 -9.50
N VAL A 314 5.35 -0.94 -9.60
CA VAL A 314 6.23 -1.49 -8.56
C VAL A 314 7.47 -2.13 -9.16
N ALA A 315 8.61 -1.97 -8.51
CA ALA A 315 9.84 -2.66 -8.87
C ALA A 315 10.76 -2.88 -7.67
N ILE A 316 11.63 -3.87 -7.79
CA ILE A 316 12.79 -4.07 -6.95
C ILE A 316 14.03 -3.72 -7.79
N PHE A 317 14.80 -2.79 -7.29
CA PHE A 317 16.10 -2.40 -7.83
C PHE A 317 17.20 -3.07 -7.00
N SER A 318 18.36 -3.32 -7.56
CA SER A 318 19.48 -3.90 -6.80
C SER A 318 20.83 -3.34 -7.20
N THR A 319 21.74 -3.33 -6.24
CA THR A 319 23.17 -3.12 -6.45
C THR A 319 23.94 -3.92 -5.41
N GLY A 320 24.92 -4.74 -5.82
CA GLY A 320 25.61 -5.66 -4.94
C GLY A 320 24.60 -6.52 -4.14
N SER A 321 24.75 -6.53 -2.81
CA SER A 321 23.86 -7.27 -1.90
C SER A 321 22.71 -6.41 -1.36
N THR A 322 22.34 -5.31 -2.02
CA THR A 322 21.26 -4.41 -1.62
C THR A 322 20.08 -4.49 -2.57
N TYR A 323 18.88 -4.60 -2.00
CA TYR A 323 17.60 -4.68 -2.71
C TYR A 323 16.70 -3.54 -2.26
N VAL A 324 16.21 -2.75 -3.20
CA VAL A 324 15.46 -1.51 -2.95
C VAL A 324 14.08 -1.63 -3.58
N VAL A 325 13.02 -1.61 -2.79
CA VAL A 325 11.65 -1.61 -3.32
C VAL A 325 11.13 -0.20 -3.51
N ALA A 326 10.54 0.06 -4.67
CA ALA A 326 9.90 1.33 -5.00
C ALA A 326 8.56 1.11 -5.71
N GLY A 327 7.63 2.05 -5.53
CA GLY A 327 6.34 2.02 -6.19
C GLY A 327 5.22 2.62 -5.35
N HIS A 328 4.00 2.52 -5.87
CA HIS A 328 2.80 3.02 -5.23
C HIS A 328 1.82 1.89 -4.90
N ASN A 329 0.86 2.15 -4.02
CA ASN A 329 -0.17 1.17 -3.60
C ASN A 329 0.37 -0.15 -3.06
N LEU A 330 1.59 -0.16 -2.52
CA LEU A 330 2.31 -1.38 -2.12
C LEU A 330 1.67 -2.10 -0.94
N PHE A 331 0.85 -1.43 -0.11
CA PHE A 331 0.30 -2.01 1.12
C PHE A 331 -0.44 -3.32 0.87
N LYS A 332 -1.35 -3.34 -0.12
CA LYS A 332 -2.15 -4.54 -0.45
C LYS A 332 -1.29 -5.71 -0.95
N HIS A 333 -0.15 -5.41 -1.55
CA HIS A 333 0.80 -6.39 -2.09
C HIS A 333 1.94 -6.74 -1.13
N ALA A 334 1.98 -6.13 0.06
CA ALA A 334 3.09 -6.27 1.00
C ALA A 334 3.50 -7.72 1.29
N PRO A 335 2.59 -8.70 1.48
CA PRO A 335 3.00 -10.07 1.74
C PRO A 335 3.81 -10.69 0.59
N VAL A 336 3.38 -10.46 -0.66
CA VAL A 336 4.09 -10.99 -1.84
C VAL A 336 5.36 -10.20 -2.16
N LEU A 337 5.37 -8.90 -1.89
CA LEU A 337 6.58 -8.08 -2.01
C LEU A 337 7.63 -8.47 -0.97
N GLY A 338 7.22 -8.78 0.26
CA GLY A 338 8.11 -9.33 1.28
C GLY A 338 8.73 -10.65 0.85
N GLU A 339 7.90 -11.54 0.28
CA GLU A 339 8.38 -12.81 -0.29
C GLU A 339 9.38 -12.59 -1.43
N ALA A 340 9.08 -11.69 -2.37
CA ALA A 340 9.95 -11.39 -3.50
C ALA A 340 11.29 -10.78 -3.05
N LEU A 341 11.27 -9.88 -2.07
CA LEU A 341 12.49 -9.31 -1.47
C LEU A 341 13.34 -10.38 -0.78
N ALA A 342 12.72 -11.26 0.02
CA ALA A 342 13.42 -12.34 0.70
C ALA A 342 14.01 -13.35 -0.29
N GLN A 343 13.27 -13.71 -1.34
CA GLN A 343 13.77 -14.57 -2.42
C GLN A 343 14.93 -13.91 -3.16
N SER A 344 14.86 -12.60 -3.44
CA SER A 344 15.93 -11.86 -4.09
C SER A 344 17.22 -11.86 -3.26
N VAL A 345 17.10 -11.67 -1.94
CA VAL A 345 18.24 -11.76 -1.02
C VAL A 345 18.89 -13.15 -1.05
N VAL A 346 18.07 -14.20 -0.99
CA VAL A 346 18.57 -15.59 -1.01
C VAL A 346 19.20 -15.95 -2.35
N ALA A 347 18.59 -15.51 -3.46
CA ALA A 347 19.09 -15.78 -4.81
C ALA A 347 20.31 -14.95 -5.22
N GLY A 348 20.58 -13.84 -4.52
CA GLY A 348 21.62 -12.88 -4.90
C GLY A 348 21.28 -12.04 -6.14
N SER A 349 20.02 -12.04 -6.57
CA SER A 349 19.52 -11.27 -7.72
C SER A 349 18.02 -11.00 -7.59
N VAL A 350 17.53 -9.96 -8.25
CA VAL A 350 16.08 -9.68 -8.26
C VAL A 350 15.33 -10.85 -8.91
N VAL A 351 14.28 -11.32 -8.24
CA VAL A 351 13.43 -12.39 -8.77
C VAL A 351 12.66 -11.92 -10.00
N GLU A 352 12.38 -12.85 -10.91
CA GLU A 352 11.65 -12.60 -12.14
C GLU A 352 10.29 -11.94 -11.90
N GLY A 353 9.94 -10.97 -12.75
CA GLY A 353 8.68 -10.22 -12.70
C GLY A 353 8.69 -9.01 -11.78
N PHE A 354 9.78 -8.74 -11.05
CA PHE A 354 9.89 -7.61 -10.11
C PHE A 354 11.00 -6.62 -10.43
N SER A 355 11.80 -6.85 -11.47
CA SER A 355 12.82 -5.87 -11.88
C SER A 355 12.19 -4.62 -12.48
N ALA A 356 12.98 -3.55 -12.58
CA ALA A 356 12.51 -2.31 -13.23
C ALA A 356 12.18 -2.54 -14.73
N ASP A 357 12.88 -3.47 -15.38
CA ASP A 357 12.65 -3.80 -16.79
C ASP A 357 11.33 -4.51 -17.02
N ASP A 358 10.80 -5.22 -16.01
CA ASP A 358 9.49 -5.87 -16.06
C ASP A 358 8.34 -4.87 -16.10
N ARG A 359 8.55 -3.64 -15.60
CA ARG A 359 7.57 -2.55 -15.55
C ARG A 359 6.22 -3.04 -15.02
N LEU A 360 6.25 -3.81 -13.92
CA LEU A 360 5.06 -4.36 -13.29
C LEU A 360 4.12 -3.23 -12.86
N GLY A 361 2.82 -3.35 -13.19
CA GLY A 361 1.81 -2.32 -12.93
C GLY A 361 1.79 -1.20 -13.98
N ALA A 362 2.39 -1.41 -15.17
CA ALA A 362 2.28 -0.46 -16.27
C ALA A 362 0.82 -0.33 -16.72
N SER A 363 0.38 0.93 -16.90
CA SER A 363 -0.87 1.22 -17.59
C SER A 363 -0.65 0.96 -19.09
N GLY A 364 -1.49 0.10 -19.68
CA GLY A 364 -1.44 -0.25 -21.09
C GLY A 364 -1.77 0.92 -22.02
#